data_9f9aeb75da34f8a051d29c24c1ab540f
#
_entry.id   9f9aeb75da34f8a051d29c24c1ab540f
#
_cell.length_a   1.000
_cell.length_b   1.000
_cell.length_c   1.000
_cell.angle_alpha   90.00
_cell.angle_beta   90.00
_cell.angle_gamma   90.00
#
_symmetry.space_group_name_H-M   'P 1'
#
loop_
_entity.id
_entity.type
_entity.pdbx_description
1 polymer ?
#
loop_
_entity_poly.entity_id
_entity_poly.type
_entity_poly.pdbx_seq_one_letter_code
_entity_poly.pdbx_strand_id
1 'polypeptide(L)'
;MSTPVEQMANREVFTNTFRNMDGSLYDYIDYANTGDVTFKSTTNYAIGGQGGGRKEAFNGAPEVTMKFSTQIITPKLISMLSGCNVESDKNIFKHAKIVSVTNETNTTITFPASAVPADGTLSVFPKGVELVDSNKVEGTLTGGVFTFTTKATSDTEYNCFYRTVITGSQTIPFKSNVTPKSFIWDGETPWKSNGVERTEQFHAYKVTPQRNFTFSYQNTGDPGKLEITFDLLSDDDNNLFDKTFLPEEE
;
A
#
# COMPACT_ATOMS: atom_id res chain seq x y z
N MET A 1 -17.41 -1.85 43.11
CA MET A 1 -16.28 -0.91 42.86
C MET A 1 -15.20 -1.71 42.19
N SER A 2 -14.88 -1.42 40.95
CA SER A 2 -13.76 -2.08 40.27
C SER A 2 -12.45 -1.68 40.95
N THR A 3 -11.62 -2.67 41.30
CA THR A 3 -10.31 -2.43 41.86
C THR A 3 -9.47 -1.64 40.84
N PRO A 4 -8.78 -0.57 41.24
CA PRO A 4 -7.89 0.15 40.33
C PRO A 4 -6.88 -0.83 39.73
N VAL A 5 -6.66 -0.74 38.41
CA VAL A 5 -5.66 -1.57 37.75
C VAL A 5 -4.28 -0.97 38.03
N GLU A 6 -3.51 -1.62 38.90
CA GLU A 6 -2.21 -1.12 39.32
C GLU A 6 -1.05 -1.53 38.40
N GLN A 7 -1.17 -2.68 37.73
CA GLN A 7 -0.12 -3.21 36.83
C GLN A 7 -0.77 -3.89 35.63
N MET A 8 -0.29 -3.55 34.44
CA MET A 8 -0.84 -4.03 33.17
C MET A 8 0.29 -4.45 32.23
N ALA A 9 0.08 -5.52 31.50
CA ALA A 9 0.98 -5.99 30.46
C ALA A 9 0.21 -6.33 29.18
N ASN A 10 0.77 -5.93 28.05
CA ASN A 10 0.25 -6.25 26.72
C ASN A 10 1.24 -7.16 25.98
N ARG A 11 0.71 -8.09 25.20
CA ARG A 11 1.48 -9.00 24.35
C ARG A 11 0.90 -9.08 22.92
N GLU A 12 -0.17 -8.39 22.67
CA GLU A 12 -0.90 -8.41 21.39
C GLU A 12 -0.70 -7.12 20.60
N VAL A 13 -0.94 -7.19 19.29
CA VAL A 13 -0.89 -6.04 18.39
C VAL A 13 -2.31 -5.45 18.26
N PHE A 14 -2.40 -4.16 17.94
CA PHE A 14 -3.69 -3.52 17.71
C PHE A 14 -4.43 -4.13 16.53
N THR A 15 -5.74 -4.34 16.69
CA THR A 15 -6.67 -4.29 15.57
C THR A 15 -6.89 -2.83 15.22
N ASN A 16 -6.89 -2.50 13.93
CA ASN A 16 -6.94 -1.11 13.47
C ASN A 16 -8.21 -0.86 12.67
N THR A 17 -9.06 0.02 13.16
CA THR A 17 -10.26 0.48 12.46
C THR A 17 -10.02 1.89 11.95
N PHE A 18 -10.14 2.08 10.64
CA PHE A 18 -10.06 3.41 10.01
C PHE A 18 -11.44 3.84 9.57
N ARG A 19 -11.82 5.07 9.93
CA ARG A 19 -13.06 5.71 9.50
C ARG A 19 -12.74 6.98 8.70
N ASN A 20 -13.57 7.30 7.72
CA ASN A 20 -13.52 8.59 7.06
C ASN A 20 -13.83 9.70 8.08
N MET A 21 -13.50 10.95 7.76
CA MET A 21 -13.80 12.09 8.64
C MET A 21 -15.30 12.36 8.84
N ASP A 22 -16.17 11.73 8.04
CA ASP A 22 -17.62 11.73 8.23
C ASP A 22 -18.12 10.63 9.18
N GLY A 23 -17.20 9.83 9.75
CA GLY A 23 -17.49 8.71 10.65
C GLY A 23 -17.78 7.38 9.96
N SER A 24 -17.95 7.34 8.63
CA SER A 24 -18.19 6.10 7.89
C SER A 24 -16.96 5.18 7.92
N LEU A 25 -17.20 3.87 8.04
CA LEU A 25 -16.12 2.87 8.03
C LEU A 25 -15.36 2.92 6.71
N TYR A 26 -14.04 3.10 6.79
CA TYR A 26 -13.15 3.01 5.65
C TYR A 26 -12.53 1.63 5.56
N ASP A 27 -11.79 1.16 6.58
CA ASP A 27 -11.10 -0.13 6.56
C ASP A 27 -10.96 -0.70 7.96
N TYR A 28 -10.81 -2.05 8.03
CA TYR A 28 -10.54 -2.79 9.25
C TYR A 28 -9.34 -3.72 9.02
N ILE A 29 -8.30 -3.57 9.85
CA ILE A 29 -7.03 -4.29 9.70
C ILE A 29 -6.75 -5.06 10.99
N ASP A 30 -6.99 -6.36 10.99
CA ASP A 30 -6.75 -7.31 12.08
C ASP A 30 -5.49 -8.17 11.86
N TYR A 31 -4.77 -7.91 10.78
CA TYR A 31 -3.60 -8.69 10.34
C TYR A 31 -2.28 -7.92 10.46
N ALA A 32 -2.20 -6.92 11.31
CA ALA A 32 -0.96 -6.22 11.62
C ALA A 32 0.01 -7.12 12.40
N ASN A 33 1.30 -7.05 12.10
CA ASN A 33 2.33 -7.84 12.77
C ASN A 33 2.98 -7.08 13.94
N THR A 34 3.03 -5.75 13.86
CA THR A 34 3.54 -4.86 14.91
C THR A 34 2.71 -3.59 14.94
N GLY A 35 2.68 -2.92 16.10
CA GLY A 35 2.01 -1.65 16.26
C GLY A 35 2.67 -0.82 17.36
N ASP A 36 2.94 0.47 17.07
CA ASP A 36 3.55 1.42 17.98
C ASP A 36 2.81 2.76 17.90
N VAL A 37 2.58 3.37 19.06
CA VAL A 37 2.17 4.78 19.17
C VAL A 37 3.28 5.53 19.89
N THR A 38 3.85 6.52 19.23
CA THR A 38 4.99 7.29 19.76
C THR A 38 4.57 8.73 19.97
N PHE A 39 4.75 9.22 21.18
CA PHE A 39 4.54 10.62 21.57
C PHE A 39 5.91 11.28 21.82
N LYS A 40 6.22 12.36 21.13
CA LYS A 40 7.45 13.13 21.27
C LYS A 40 7.15 14.60 21.47
N SER A 41 7.94 15.28 22.30
CA SER A 41 7.92 16.72 22.43
C SER A 41 9.35 17.21 22.63
N THR A 42 9.68 18.35 22.03
CA THR A 42 10.96 19.04 22.30
C THR A 42 10.84 19.87 23.56
N THR A 43 11.87 19.84 24.40
CA THR A 43 11.93 20.68 25.60
C THR A 43 13.14 21.60 25.52
N ASN A 44 12.91 22.89 25.54
CA ASN A 44 13.93 23.90 25.62
C ASN A 44 14.05 24.38 27.09
N TYR A 45 15.25 24.69 27.54
CA TYR A 45 15.48 25.11 28.92
C TYR A 45 16.07 26.52 28.98
N ALA A 46 15.51 27.35 29.83
CA ALA A 46 16.19 28.57 30.25
C ALA A 46 17.34 28.18 31.20
N ILE A 47 18.53 28.69 30.92
CA ILE A 47 19.73 28.48 31.73
C ILE A 47 20.03 29.79 32.49
N GLY A 48 20.21 29.73 33.78
CA GLY A 48 20.45 30.91 34.61
C GLY A 48 21.89 31.05 35.06
N GLY A 49 22.52 32.23 34.83
CA GLY A 49 23.77 32.66 35.45
C GLY A 49 25.05 31.95 34.98
N GLN A 50 26.21 32.41 35.50
CA GLN A 50 27.51 31.75 35.24
C GLN A 50 27.54 30.34 35.86
N GLY A 51 27.72 29.32 35.00
CA GLY A 51 27.71 27.91 35.43
C GLY A 51 26.33 27.39 35.85
N GLY A 52 25.25 28.09 35.48
CA GLY A 52 23.91 27.85 35.97
C GLY A 52 23.25 26.58 35.38
N GLY A 53 22.56 25.86 36.26
CA GLY A 53 21.70 24.75 35.87
C GLY A 53 20.44 25.21 35.10
N ARG A 54 19.69 24.26 34.54
CA ARG A 54 18.38 24.48 33.90
C ARG A 54 17.42 25.07 34.95
N LYS A 55 16.77 26.19 34.64
CA LYS A 55 15.86 26.91 35.54
C LYS A 55 14.40 26.68 35.19
N GLU A 56 14.06 26.78 33.88
CA GLU A 56 12.70 26.63 33.39
C GLU A 56 12.69 25.73 32.14
N ALA A 57 11.65 24.92 31.99
CA ALA A 57 11.42 24.05 30.83
C ALA A 57 10.29 24.61 29.98
N PHE A 58 10.54 24.78 28.69
CA PHE A 58 9.55 25.17 27.71
C PHE A 58 9.32 24.00 26.78
N ASN A 59 8.12 23.42 26.83
CA ASN A 59 7.75 22.31 25.96
C ASN A 59 7.28 22.85 24.60
N GLY A 60 7.81 22.29 23.52
CA GLY A 60 7.32 22.52 22.17
C GLY A 60 6.03 21.76 21.89
N ALA A 61 5.48 21.96 20.69
CA ALA A 61 4.32 21.21 20.23
C ALA A 61 4.63 19.69 20.22
N PRO A 62 3.71 18.84 20.67
CA PRO A 62 3.89 17.40 20.59
C PRO A 62 3.80 16.90 19.15
N GLU A 63 4.65 15.92 18.83
CA GLU A 63 4.59 15.13 17.61
C GLU A 63 4.16 13.72 18.00
N VAL A 64 3.06 13.25 17.43
CA VAL A 64 2.54 11.93 17.71
C VAL A 64 2.45 11.13 16.40
N THR A 65 2.99 9.93 16.42
CA THR A 65 2.94 9.03 15.28
C THR A 65 2.42 7.66 15.71
N MET A 66 1.60 7.06 14.85
CA MET A 66 1.24 5.65 14.93
C MET A 66 1.91 4.91 13.77
N LYS A 67 2.51 3.77 14.08
CA LYS A 67 3.18 2.91 13.11
C LYS A 67 2.68 1.49 13.26
N PHE A 68 2.41 0.81 12.13
CA PHE A 68 2.22 -0.63 12.13
C PHE A 68 2.91 -1.27 10.93
N SER A 69 3.18 -2.56 11.01
CA SER A 69 3.68 -3.34 9.90
C SER A 69 2.73 -4.48 9.57
N THR A 70 2.66 -4.85 8.28
CA THR A 70 1.87 -5.98 7.80
C THR A 70 2.57 -6.71 6.67
N GLN A 71 2.32 -8.02 6.57
CA GLN A 71 2.71 -8.85 5.43
C GLN A 71 1.56 -9.04 4.44
N ILE A 72 0.34 -8.66 4.84
CA ILE A 72 -0.86 -8.72 4.00
C ILE A 72 -1.11 -7.33 3.42
N ILE A 73 -1.08 -7.22 2.10
CA ILE A 73 -1.23 -5.96 1.38
C ILE A 73 -2.50 -6.05 0.54
N THR A 74 -3.46 -5.16 0.80
CA THR A 74 -4.71 -5.05 0.06
C THR A 74 -4.70 -3.85 -0.88
N PRO A 75 -5.43 -3.89 -2.02
CA PRO A 75 -5.60 -2.72 -2.88
C PRO A 75 -6.16 -1.51 -2.12
N LYS A 76 -7.03 -1.73 -1.15
CA LYS A 76 -7.63 -0.69 -0.32
C LYS A 76 -6.59 0.00 0.58
N LEU A 77 -5.69 -0.78 1.20
CA LEU A 77 -4.59 -0.26 2.00
C LEU A 77 -3.64 0.59 1.13
N ILE A 78 -3.29 0.11 -0.08
CA ILE A 78 -2.47 0.88 -1.02
C ILE A 78 -3.18 2.16 -1.45
N SER A 79 -4.50 2.12 -1.69
CA SER A 79 -5.32 3.29 -2.03
C SER A 79 -5.28 4.33 -0.91
N MET A 80 -5.34 3.92 0.36
CA MET A 80 -5.18 4.79 1.53
C MET A 80 -3.83 5.53 1.48
N LEU A 81 -2.74 4.81 1.20
CA LEU A 81 -1.39 5.37 1.16
C LEU A 81 -1.14 6.28 -0.04
N SER A 82 -1.69 5.94 -1.20
CA SER A 82 -1.55 6.73 -2.43
C SER A 82 -2.41 7.99 -2.43
N GLY A 83 -3.52 7.98 -1.68
CA GLY A 83 -4.57 8.99 -1.72
C GLY A 83 -5.44 8.92 -2.99
N CYS A 84 -5.25 7.93 -3.83
CA CYS A 84 -6.00 7.72 -5.07
C CYS A 84 -6.93 6.52 -4.96
N ASN A 85 -8.06 6.58 -5.66
CA ASN A 85 -8.99 5.46 -5.71
C ASN A 85 -8.44 4.31 -6.56
N VAL A 86 -8.90 3.09 -6.27
CA VAL A 86 -8.67 1.93 -7.13
C VAL A 86 -9.44 2.14 -8.44
N GLU A 87 -8.76 2.00 -9.57
CA GLU A 87 -9.32 2.10 -10.91
C GLU A 87 -9.33 0.70 -11.55
N SER A 88 -10.45 0.32 -12.14
CA SER A 88 -10.60 -0.97 -12.81
C SER A 88 -10.39 -0.87 -14.33
N ASP A 89 -10.06 -2.00 -14.95
CA ASP A 89 -10.06 -2.17 -16.41
C ASP A 89 -9.19 -1.15 -17.16
N LYS A 90 -8.04 -0.82 -16.57
CA LYS A 90 -7.08 0.09 -17.20
C LYS A 90 -6.26 -0.62 -18.27
N ASN A 91 -5.76 0.19 -19.19
CA ASN A 91 -4.83 -0.24 -20.20
C ASN A 91 -3.45 -0.51 -19.57
N ILE A 92 -3.13 -1.79 -19.36
CA ILE A 92 -1.91 -2.25 -18.69
C ILE A 92 -0.90 -2.80 -19.71
N PHE A 93 0.38 -2.77 -19.33
CA PHE A 93 1.44 -3.41 -20.09
C PHE A 93 1.41 -4.93 -19.88
N LYS A 94 1.57 -5.68 -20.96
CA LYS A 94 1.65 -7.15 -20.95
C LYS A 94 2.84 -7.62 -21.79
N HIS A 95 3.53 -8.63 -21.27
CA HIS A 95 4.49 -9.45 -22.00
C HIS A 95 3.89 -10.85 -22.16
N ALA A 96 3.81 -11.33 -23.39
CA ALA A 96 3.36 -12.68 -23.67
C ALA A 96 4.35 -13.39 -24.59
N LYS A 97 4.53 -14.70 -24.37
CA LYS A 97 5.26 -15.59 -25.25
C LYS A 97 4.24 -16.36 -26.06
N ILE A 98 4.26 -16.18 -27.37
CA ILE A 98 3.26 -16.79 -28.27
C ILE A 98 3.99 -17.45 -29.43
N VAL A 99 3.59 -18.68 -29.74
CA VAL A 99 4.10 -19.40 -30.93
C VAL A 99 3.31 -18.92 -32.14
N SER A 100 4.05 -18.54 -33.19
CA SER A 100 3.43 -18.20 -34.49
C SER A 100 2.87 -19.45 -35.19
N VAL A 101 1.91 -19.24 -36.07
CA VAL A 101 1.41 -20.25 -36.98
C VAL A 101 1.78 -19.80 -38.40
N THR A 102 2.55 -20.65 -39.08
CA THR A 102 2.99 -20.41 -40.47
C THR A 102 2.29 -21.35 -41.39
N ASN A 103 1.63 -20.81 -42.39
CA ASN A 103 0.98 -21.57 -43.46
C ASN A 103 1.63 -21.28 -44.84
N GLU A 104 1.01 -21.71 -45.94
CA GLU A 104 1.57 -21.51 -47.28
C GLU A 104 1.72 -20.04 -47.67
N THR A 105 0.87 -19.14 -47.13
CA THR A 105 0.80 -17.74 -47.57
C THR A 105 1.38 -16.74 -46.54
N ASN A 106 1.22 -17.00 -45.25
CA ASN A 106 1.62 -16.03 -44.23
C ASN A 106 2.04 -16.69 -42.92
N THR A 107 2.54 -15.86 -41.99
CA THR A 107 2.79 -16.20 -40.60
C THR A 107 1.94 -15.30 -39.72
N THR A 108 1.27 -15.86 -38.73
CA THR A 108 0.39 -15.12 -37.82
C THR A 108 0.66 -15.43 -36.37
N ILE A 109 0.35 -14.47 -35.52
CA ILE A 109 0.24 -14.62 -34.04
C ILE A 109 -1.18 -14.27 -33.67
N THR A 110 -1.87 -15.16 -32.94
CA THR A 110 -3.23 -14.92 -32.45
C THR A 110 -3.19 -14.61 -30.97
N PHE A 111 -3.74 -13.46 -30.59
CA PHE A 111 -3.89 -13.05 -29.22
C PHE A 111 -5.22 -13.55 -28.65
N PRO A 112 -5.26 -13.92 -27.33
CA PRO A 112 -6.53 -14.31 -26.71
C PRO A 112 -7.49 -13.13 -26.68
N ALA A 113 -8.79 -13.39 -26.87
CA ALA A 113 -9.83 -12.35 -26.87
C ALA A 113 -9.86 -11.49 -25.59
N SER A 114 -9.45 -12.06 -24.45
CA SER A 114 -9.34 -11.37 -23.15
C SER A 114 -8.12 -10.44 -23.05
N ALA A 115 -7.24 -10.39 -24.03
CA ALA A 115 -6.00 -9.63 -23.98
C ALA A 115 -5.50 -9.24 -25.37
N VAL A 116 -6.39 -8.70 -26.19
CA VAL A 116 -6.04 -8.18 -27.53
C VAL A 116 -5.21 -6.91 -27.37
N PRO A 117 -4.07 -6.79 -28.08
CA PRO A 117 -3.25 -5.57 -28.05
C PRO A 117 -4.05 -4.33 -28.51
N ALA A 118 -3.86 -3.22 -27.80
CA ALA A 118 -4.36 -1.93 -28.23
C ALA A 118 -3.57 -1.43 -29.47
N ASP A 119 -4.24 -0.72 -30.36
CA ASP A 119 -3.65 -0.22 -31.59
C ASP A 119 -2.36 0.59 -31.34
N GLY A 120 -1.35 0.31 -32.15
CA GLY A 120 -0.06 1.00 -32.10
C GLY A 120 0.82 0.65 -30.90
N THR A 121 0.41 -0.28 -30.03
CA THR A 121 1.19 -0.61 -28.82
C THR A 121 1.99 -1.90 -28.94
N LEU A 122 1.75 -2.71 -29.97
CA LEU A 122 2.36 -4.04 -30.11
C LEU A 122 3.79 -3.97 -30.66
N SER A 123 4.69 -4.66 -29.98
CA SER A 123 6.04 -4.94 -30.45
C SER A 123 6.30 -6.45 -30.35
N VAL A 124 6.73 -7.05 -31.44
CA VAL A 124 6.95 -8.50 -31.59
C VAL A 124 8.42 -8.75 -31.89
N PHE A 125 9.06 -9.63 -31.12
CA PHE A 125 10.45 -10.02 -31.30
C PHE A 125 10.59 -11.54 -31.28
N PRO A 126 11.43 -12.14 -32.16
CA PRO A 126 11.74 -13.56 -32.06
C PRO A 126 12.36 -13.91 -30.70
N LYS A 127 12.11 -15.10 -30.20
CA LYS A 127 12.72 -15.58 -28.98
C LYS A 127 14.25 -15.66 -29.12
N GLY A 128 14.97 -15.19 -28.09
CA GLY A 128 16.43 -15.32 -28.00
C GLY A 128 17.22 -14.28 -28.80
N VAL A 129 16.56 -13.29 -29.40
CA VAL A 129 17.22 -12.14 -30.03
C VAL A 129 17.20 -10.92 -29.11
N GLU A 130 18.15 -10.02 -29.38
CA GLU A 130 18.21 -8.74 -28.67
C GLU A 130 16.97 -7.88 -29.00
N LEU A 131 16.43 -7.19 -27.98
CA LEU A 131 15.22 -6.35 -28.10
C LEU A 131 15.58 -4.96 -28.62
N VAL A 132 16.00 -4.88 -29.90
CA VAL A 132 16.31 -3.65 -30.62
C VAL A 132 15.38 -3.51 -31.83
N ASP A 133 15.12 -2.29 -32.29
CA ASP A 133 14.15 -2.03 -33.36
C ASP A 133 14.45 -2.80 -34.67
N SER A 134 15.73 -3.03 -34.97
CA SER A 134 16.13 -3.81 -36.14
C SER A 134 15.70 -5.28 -36.11
N ASN A 135 15.41 -5.82 -34.92
CA ASN A 135 14.98 -7.20 -34.72
C ASN A 135 13.45 -7.29 -34.50
N LYS A 136 12.76 -6.15 -34.50
CA LYS A 136 11.30 -6.11 -34.40
C LYS A 136 10.65 -6.67 -35.66
N VAL A 137 9.66 -7.53 -35.50
CA VAL A 137 8.88 -8.09 -36.59
C VAL A 137 7.84 -7.07 -37.04
N GLU A 138 7.88 -6.75 -38.32
CA GLU A 138 6.90 -5.88 -38.97
C GLU A 138 5.64 -6.69 -39.36
N GLY A 139 4.47 -6.06 -39.18
CA GLY A 139 3.20 -6.71 -39.52
C GLY A 139 1.99 -5.84 -39.20
N THR A 140 0.82 -6.39 -39.43
CA THR A 140 -0.47 -5.72 -39.22
C THR A 140 -1.32 -6.49 -38.21
N LEU A 141 -1.85 -5.78 -37.22
CA LEU A 141 -2.78 -6.31 -36.23
C LEU A 141 -4.21 -6.05 -36.69
N THR A 142 -5.02 -7.11 -36.81
CA THR A 142 -6.44 -6.98 -37.13
C THR A 142 -7.24 -8.02 -36.35
N GLY A 143 -8.23 -7.58 -35.57
CA GLY A 143 -9.12 -8.46 -34.82
C GLY A 143 -8.41 -9.42 -33.85
N GLY A 144 -7.27 -9.00 -33.28
CA GLY A 144 -6.48 -9.83 -32.36
C GLY A 144 -5.54 -10.82 -33.07
N VAL A 145 -5.41 -10.75 -34.40
CA VAL A 145 -4.44 -11.52 -35.20
C VAL A 145 -3.39 -10.57 -35.75
N PHE A 146 -2.13 -10.82 -35.41
CA PHE A 146 -0.99 -10.11 -35.99
C PHE A 146 -0.44 -10.92 -37.17
N THR A 147 -0.51 -10.36 -38.36
CA THR A 147 -0.01 -10.97 -39.61
C THR A 147 1.32 -10.34 -39.98
N PHE A 148 2.34 -11.17 -40.15
CA PHE A 148 3.70 -10.72 -40.47
C PHE A 148 3.76 -10.16 -41.89
N THR A 149 4.50 -9.07 -42.09
CA THR A 149 4.81 -8.54 -43.41
C THR A 149 5.67 -9.51 -44.21
N THR A 150 6.66 -10.13 -43.54
CA THR A 150 7.52 -11.16 -44.14
C THR A 150 7.25 -12.49 -43.48
N LYS A 151 6.86 -13.48 -44.29
CA LYS A 151 6.56 -14.83 -43.81
C LYS A 151 7.79 -15.47 -43.18
N ALA A 152 7.63 -16.05 -41.99
CA ALA A 152 8.67 -16.87 -41.33
C ALA A 152 8.81 -18.23 -42.06
N THR A 153 9.95 -18.87 -41.81
CA THR A 153 10.23 -20.19 -42.43
C THR A 153 9.57 -21.34 -41.69
N SER A 154 9.24 -21.17 -40.42
CA SER A 154 8.62 -22.16 -39.55
C SER A 154 7.91 -21.49 -38.39
N ASP A 155 7.10 -22.26 -37.66
CA ASP A 155 6.52 -21.84 -36.38
C ASP A 155 7.61 -21.61 -35.38
N THR A 156 7.58 -20.45 -34.73
CA THR A 156 8.61 -20.01 -33.77
C THR A 156 7.93 -19.28 -32.61
N GLU A 157 8.53 -19.32 -31.41
CA GLU A 157 8.09 -18.56 -30.26
C GLU A 157 8.56 -17.11 -30.34
N TYR A 158 7.65 -16.18 -30.12
CA TYR A 158 7.89 -14.74 -30.10
C TYR A 158 7.59 -14.12 -28.75
N ASN A 159 8.36 -13.13 -28.35
CA ASN A 159 8.10 -12.24 -27.23
C ASN A 159 7.24 -11.08 -27.76
N CYS A 160 6.03 -10.97 -27.27
CA CYS A 160 5.07 -9.92 -27.61
C CYS A 160 4.92 -8.96 -26.45
N PHE A 161 5.21 -7.69 -26.67
CA PHE A 161 5.07 -6.61 -25.69
C PHE A 161 3.97 -5.67 -26.17
N TYR A 162 2.96 -5.43 -25.37
CA TYR A 162 1.81 -4.62 -25.77
C TYR A 162 1.06 -4.06 -24.57
N ARG A 163 0.16 -3.13 -24.83
CA ARG A 163 -0.82 -2.67 -23.87
C ARG A 163 -2.18 -3.25 -24.19
N THR A 164 -2.92 -3.60 -23.14
CA THR A 164 -4.27 -4.16 -23.28
C THR A 164 -5.09 -3.89 -22.03
N VAL A 165 -6.41 -3.87 -22.19
CA VAL A 165 -7.34 -3.82 -21.06
C VAL A 165 -7.60 -5.26 -20.61
N ILE A 166 -7.38 -5.54 -19.32
CA ILE A 166 -7.73 -6.83 -18.71
C ILE A 166 -8.90 -6.61 -17.77
N THR A 167 -10.02 -7.24 -18.07
CA THR A 167 -11.22 -7.15 -17.24
C THR A 167 -10.94 -7.66 -15.83
N GLY A 168 -11.38 -6.88 -14.81
CA GLY A 168 -11.14 -7.16 -13.41
C GLY A 168 -9.75 -6.76 -12.90
N SER A 169 -8.90 -6.16 -13.76
CA SER A 169 -7.63 -5.58 -13.29
C SER A 169 -7.88 -4.39 -12.35
N GLN A 170 -7.08 -4.30 -11.31
CA GLN A 170 -7.12 -3.18 -10.36
C GLN A 170 -5.82 -2.39 -10.44
N THR A 171 -5.92 -1.12 -10.69
CA THR A 171 -4.79 -0.19 -10.79
C THR A 171 -4.94 0.90 -9.74
N ILE A 172 -3.89 1.14 -8.97
CA ILE A 172 -3.84 2.24 -8.01
C ILE A 172 -2.80 3.23 -8.50
N PRO A 173 -3.21 4.41 -8.96
CA PRO A 173 -2.27 5.41 -9.42
C PRO A 173 -1.54 6.07 -8.24
N PHE A 174 -0.24 6.34 -8.42
CA PHE A 174 0.56 7.16 -7.52
C PHE A 174 0.86 8.47 -8.22
N LYS A 175 0.24 9.56 -7.75
CA LYS A 175 0.36 10.90 -8.36
C LYS A 175 1.17 11.81 -7.45
N SER A 176 2.05 12.62 -8.01
CA SER A 176 2.89 13.57 -7.25
C SER A 176 2.10 14.69 -6.60
N ASN A 177 0.97 15.06 -7.20
CA ASN A 177 0.10 16.15 -6.77
C ASN A 177 -1.11 15.72 -5.93
N VAL A 178 -1.19 14.46 -5.53
CA VAL A 178 -2.26 13.95 -4.66
C VAL A 178 -1.71 13.68 -3.28
N THR A 179 -2.37 14.20 -2.26
CA THR A 179 -2.06 13.94 -0.85
C THR A 179 -3.04 12.90 -0.29
N PRO A 180 -2.58 11.95 0.52
CA PRO A 180 -3.47 11.03 1.24
C PRO A 180 -4.51 11.80 2.06
N LYS A 181 -5.70 11.21 2.18
CA LYS A 181 -6.76 11.74 3.02
C LYS A 181 -6.45 11.51 4.49
N SER A 182 -7.06 12.31 5.36
CA SER A 182 -7.07 12.04 6.79
C SER A 182 -8.21 11.09 7.15
N PHE A 183 -8.02 10.37 8.25
CA PHE A 183 -8.96 9.39 8.79
C PHE A 183 -9.10 9.59 10.30
N ILE A 184 -10.15 9.02 10.87
CA ILE A 184 -10.25 8.73 12.30
C ILE A 184 -9.71 7.32 12.49
N TRP A 185 -8.90 7.09 13.52
CA TRP A 185 -8.36 5.78 13.83
C TRP A 185 -8.76 5.31 15.21
N ASP A 186 -9.26 4.07 15.27
CA ASP A 186 -9.53 3.37 16.50
C ASP A 186 -8.67 2.11 16.54
N GLY A 187 -7.85 1.98 17.56
CA GLY A 187 -6.98 0.82 17.80
C GLY A 187 -7.42 0.08 19.04
N GLU A 188 -7.56 -1.24 18.97
CA GLU A 188 -7.93 -2.06 20.11
C GLU A 188 -6.90 -3.15 20.36
N THR A 189 -6.56 -3.38 21.63
CA THR A 189 -5.64 -4.45 22.01
C THR A 189 -5.98 -5.00 23.40
N PRO A 190 -5.92 -6.32 23.63
CA PRO A 190 -6.16 -6.89 24.93
C PRO A 190 -4.98 -6.64 25.88
N TRP A 191 -5.31 -6.37 27.14
CA TRP A 191 -4.35 -6.24 28.23
C TRP A 191 -4.64 -7.25 29.35
N LYS A 192 -3.59 -7.69 30.02
CA LYS A 192 -3.73 -8.54 31.22
C LYS A 192 -3.27 -7.82 32.46
N SER A 193 -4.12 -7.87 33.49
CA SER A 193 -3.82 -7.39 34.81
C SER A 193 -4.28 -8.41 35.85
N ASN A 194 -3.36 -8.92 36.67
CA ASN A 194 -3.65 -9.92 37.71
C ASN A 194 -4.44 -11.13 37.21
N GLY A 195 -4.18 -11.59 35.96
CA GLY A 195 -4.89 -12.72 35.34
C GLY A 195 -6.20 -12.38 34.65
N VAL A 196 -6.68 -11.15 34.77
CA VAL A 196 -7.89 -10.66 34.11
C VAL A 196 -7.52 -9.98 32.79
N GLU A 197 -8.22 -10.32 31.73
CA GLU A 197 -8.07 -9.71 30.41
C GLU A 197 -9.05 -8.54 30.28
N ARG A 198 -8.55 -7.42 29.74
CA ARG A 198 -9.31 -6.19 29.49
C ARG A 198 -8.90 -5.61 28.16
N THR A 199 -9.77 -4.81 27.58
CA THR A 199 -9.49 -4.14 26.32
C THR A 199 -8.96 -2.72 26.58
N GLU A 200 -7.88 -2.37 25.90
CA GLU A 200 -7.39 -1.01 25.76
C GLU A 200 -7.79 -0.50 24.39
N GLN A 201 -8.30 0.72 24.34
CA GLN A 201 -8.65 1.40 23.11
C GLN A 201 -7.84 2.67 22.96
N PHE A 202 -7.38 2.91 21.74
CA PHE A 202 -6.90 4.19 21.27
C PHE A 202 -7.93 4.78 20.33
N HIS A 203 -8.23 6.05 20.49
CA HIS A 203 -9.05 6.81 19.57
C HIS A 203 -8.27 8.05 19.13
N ALA A 204 -7.88 8.12 17.86
CA ALA A 204 -7.24 9.30 17.29
C ALA A 204 -8.21 10.04 16.37
N TYR A 205 -8.41 11.30 16.66
CA TYR A 205 -9.40 12.16 16.00
C TYR A 205 -9.05 12.45 14.54
N LYS A 206 -7.76 12.49 14.21
CA LYS A 206 -7.30 12.77 12.86
C LYS A 206 -5.93 12.15 12.62
N VAL A 207 -5.85 11.18 11.73
CA VAL A 207 -4.59 10.55 11.32
C VAL A 207 -4.39 10.69 9.82
N THR A 208 -3.15 10.93 9.39
CA THR A 208 -2.82 11.04 7.97
C THR A 208 -1.63 10.13 7.67
N PRO A 209 -1.72 9.23 6.68
CA PRO A 209 -0.61 8.36 6.35
C PRO A 209 0.56 9.16 5.78
N GLN A 210 1.77 8.86 6.24
CA GLN A 210 3.00 9.39 5.65
C GLN A 210 3.27 8.73 4.31
N ARG A 211 3.88 9.46 3.37
CA ARG A 211 4.21 8.96 2.03
C ARG A 211 5.59 8.29 1.93
N ASN A 212 6.18 7.92 3.04
CA ASN A 212 7.51 7.31 3.15
C ASN A 212 7.42 5.80 3.43
N PHE A 213 6.79 5.05 2.56
CA PHE A 213 6.67 3.60 2.66
C PHE A 213 7.46 2.91 1.55
N THR A 214 7.80 1.63 1.76
CA THR A 214 8.57 0.82 0.82
C THR A 214 7.86 -0.49 0.56
N PHE A 215 7.69 -0.84 -0.70
CA PHE A 215 7.30 -2.19 -1.11
C PHE A 215 8.56 -3.04 -1.30
N SER A 216 8.71 -4.10 -0.51
CA SER A 216 9.84 -5.02 -0.62
C SER A 216 9.42 -6.32 -1.28
N TYR A 217 10.17 -6.75 -2.28
CA TYR A 217 9.94 -8.00 -3.00
C TYR A 217 11.21 -8.84 -2.97
N GLN A 218 11.05 -10.12 -2.62
CA GLN A 218 12.16 -11.08 -2.60
C GLN A 218 11.65 -12.45 -3.05
N ASN A 219 12.54 -13.24 -3.63
CA ASN A 219 12.19 -14.57 -4.15
C ASN A 219 12.40 -15.71 -3.14
N THR A 220 13.02 -15.43 -2.00
CA THR A 220 13.32 -16.39 -0.92
C THR A 220 13.17 -15.71 0.43
N GLY A 221 12.84 -16.48 1.48
CA GLY A 221 12.72 -16.01 2.85
C GLY A 221 11.29 -15.66 3.25
N ASP A 222 11.15 -14.85 4.30
CA ASP A 222 9.85 -14.41 4.81
C ASP A 222 9.15 -13.48 3.81
N PRO A 223 7.81 -13.46 3.79
CA PRO A 223 7.06 -12.49 2.99
C PRO A 223 7.52 -11.05 3.25
N GLY A 224 7.54 -10.24 2.20
CA GLY A 224 7.87 -8.83 2.31
C GLY A 224 6.93 -8.11 3.29
N LYS A 225 7.48 -7.20 4.08
CA LYS A 225 6.71 -6.39 5.03
C LYS A 225 6.47 -4.99 4.47
N LEU A 226 5.26 -4.50 4.67
CA LEU A 226 4.91 -3.09 4.46
C LEU A 226 4.84 -2.41 5.83
N GLU A 227 5.69 -1.43 6.05
CA GLU A 227 5.64 -0.57 7.22
C GLU A 227 4.92 0.73 6.87
N ILE A 228 3.96 1.11 7.69
CA ILE A 228 3.12 2.28 7.49
C ILE A 228 3.18 3.15 8.72
N THR A 229 3.41 4.43 8.52
CA THR A 229 3.42 5.43 9.57
C THR A 229 2.32 6.46 9.30
N PHE A 230 1.61 6.83 10.35
CA PHE A 230 0.62 7.89 10.35
C PHE A 230 1.04 9.00 11.29
N ASP A 231 0.84 10.22 10.87
CA ASP A 231 0.89 11.38 11.75
C ASP A 231 -0.47 11.56 12.41
N LEU A 232 -0.48 11.68 13.73
CA LEU A 232 -1.66 12.06 14.49
C LEU A 232 -1.69 13.58 14.58
N LEU A 233 -2.74 14.14 14.03
CA LEU A 233 -2.95 15.59 13.97
C LEU A 233 -4.03 15.99 14.95
N SER A 234 -3.92 17.19 15.51
CA SER A 234 -5.01 17.74 16.32
C SER A 234 -6.26 18.01 15.50
N ASP A 235 -7.41 17.79 16.11
CA ASP A 235 -8.68 18.31 15.64
C ASP A 235 -8.83 19.82 15.93
N ASP A 236 -10.01 20.37 15.68
CA ASP A 236 -10.29 21.79 15.91
C ASP A 236 -10.33 22.16 17.40
N ASP A 237 -10.52 21.18 18.30
CA ASP A 237 -10.52 21.32 19.76
C ASP A 237 -9.15 21.02 20.38
N ASN A 238 -8.10 20.81 19.57
CA ASN A 238 -6.74 20.44 19.96
C ASN A 238 -6.61 19.03 20.57
N ASN A 239 -7.57 18.14 20.37
CA ASN A 239 -7.44 16.74 20.76
C ASN A 239 -6.54 16.00 19.74
N LEU A 240 -5.62 15.18 20.24
CA LEU A 240 -4.75 14.32 19.41
C LEU A 240 -5.26 12.89 19.40
N PHE A 241 -5.32 12.29 20.59
CA PHE A 241 -5.84 10.94 20.77
C PHE A 241 -6.22 10.70 22.23
N ASP A 242 -7.15 9.79 22.44
CA ASP A 242 -7.52 9.25 23.73
C ASP A 242 -7.02 7.84 23.89
N LYS A 243 -6.65 7.47 25.11
CA LYS A 243 -6.32 6.13 25.53
C LYS A 243 -7.27 5.70 26.63
N THR A 244 -8.10 4.70 26.36
CA THR A 244 -9.16 4.24 27.26
C THR A 244 -8.92 2.81 27.70
N PHE A 245 -9.04 2.53 28.95
CA PHE A 245 -9.04 1.17 29.50
C PHE A 245 -10.47 0.76 29.82
N LEU A 246 -10.97 -0.23 29.13
CA LEU A 246 -12.32 -0.73 29.35
C LEU A 246 -12.40 -1.59 30.63
N PRO A 247 -13.56 -1.60 31.31
CA PRO A 247 -13.80 -2.54 32.40
C PRO A 247 -13.79 -3.99 31.85
N GLU A 248 -13.73 -4.96 32.78
CA GLU A 248 -13.92 -6.35 32.45
C GLU A 248 -15.31 -6.55 31.81
N GLU A 249 -15.38 -7.26 30.70
CA GLU A 249 -16.66 -7.66 30.11
C GLU A 249 -17.26 -8.81 30.99
N GLU A 250 -18.51 -8.63 31.43
CA GLU A 250 -19.24 -9.61 32.22
C GLU A 250 -19.71 -10.81 31.36
#